data_766878748f7a755e8089c38cdd821960
#
_entry.id   766878748f7a755e8089c38cdd821960
#
_cell.length_a   1.000
_cell.length_b   1.000
_cell.length_c   1.000
_cell.angle_alpha   90.00
_cell.angle_beta   90.00
_cell.angle_gamma   90.00
#
_symmetry.space_group_name_H-M   'P 1'
#
loop_
_entity.id
_entity.type
_entity.pdbx_description
1 polymer ?
#
loop_
_entity_poly.entity_id
_entity_poly.type
_entity_poly.pdbx_seq_one_letter_code
_entity_poly.pdbx_strand_id
1 'polypeptide(L)'
;MKRLQKYIVIFGTAMLCVGFSACSKQPDFDVQSYVKSSLDAEYHREYVNYANLMEISEEDVKKQVEEDFNESIRQQFDDSDNITDEEIAAYTEKMAEVKKLAKYKVQDEKKDEDGNYTVSVKVEPSDVFQTLQQSSAEVSKEKIAQGM
;
A
#
# COMPACT_ATOMS: atom_id res chain seq x y z
N MET A 1 -11.58 11.82 26.71
CA MET A 1 -11.73 11.55 25.29
C MET A 1 -11.03 12.59 24.39
N LYS A 2 -9.75 12.91 24.67
CA LYS A 2 -8.96 13.92 23.90
C LYS A 2 -7.58 13.41 23.47
N ARG A 3 -7.33 12.09 23.49
CA ARG A 3 -6.01 11.52 23.16
C ARG A 3 -5.97 10.62 21.91
N LEU A 4 -7.09 10.35 21.27
CA LEU A 4 -7.17 9.52 20.06
C LEU A 4 -6.98 10.29 18.74
N GLN A 5 -7.00 11.61 18.79
CA GLN A 5 -6.96 12.46 17.58
C GLN A 5 -5.54 12.75 17.04
N LYS A 6 -4.49 12.20 17.69
CA LYS A 6 -3.09 12.49 17.31
C LYS A 6 -2.42 11.44 16.41
N TYR A 7 -3.08 10.34 16.10
CA TYR A 7 -2.46 9.24 15.33
C TYR A 7 -2.95 9.10 13.87
N ILE A 8 -3.85 9.97 13.42
CA ILE A 8 -4.43 9.90 12.06
C ILE A 8 -3.63 10.69 11.01
N VAL A 9 -2.56 11.40 11.39
CA VAL A 9 -1.85 12.31 10.47
C VAL A 9 -0.54 11.74 9.89
N ILE A 10 -0.17 10.49 10.18
CA ILE A 10 1.15 9.93 9.78
C ILE A 10 1.06 8.97 8.59
N PHE A 11 -0.02 8.96 7.82
CA PHE A 11 -0.13 8.12 6.61
C PHE A 11 -0.04 8.93 5.31
N GLY A 12 0.80 9.93 5.26
CA GLY A 12 0.83 10.84 4.11
C GLY A 12 2.18 11.01 3.41
N THR A 13 3.27 10.45 3.93
CA THR A 13 4.56 10.72 3.27
C THR A 13 5.51 9.55 3.50
N ALA A 14 5.35 8.47 2.76
CA ALA A 14 6.39 7.49 2.59
C ALA A 14 7.48 8.10 1.70
N MET A 15 8.49 8.71 2.31
CA MET A 15 9.68 9.19 1.63
C MET A 15 10.60 7.97 1.43
N LEU A 16 10.43 7.28 0.31
CA LEU A 16 11.35 6.24 -0.13
C LEU A 16 12.65 6.89 -0.60
N CYS A 17 13.61 7.03 0.29
CA CYS A 17 14.98 7.36 -0.07
C CYS A 17 15.67 6.07 -0.53
N VAL A 18 15.62 5.77 -1.81
CA VAL A 18 16.44 4.71 -2.42
C VAL A 18 17.80 5.32 -2.77
N GLY A 19 18.77 5.15 -1.89
CA GLY A 19 20.15 5.57 -2.14
C GLY A 19 20.85 4.58 -3.08
N PHE A 20 20.83 4.85 -4.38
CA PHE A 20 21.70 4.18 -5.33
C PHE A 20 23.06 4.88 -5.37
N SER A 21 24.03 4.36 -4.65
CA SER A 21 25.44 4.71 -4.86
C SER A 21 25.95 3.99 -6.11
N ALA A 22 25.74 4.58 -7.28
CA ALA A 22 26.24 4.02 -8.52
C ALA A 22 27.29 4.94 -9.13
N CYS A 23 28.51 4.40 -9.24
CA CYS A 23 29.59 4.95 -10.05
C CYS A 23 29.17 5.12 -11.51
N SER A 24 29.32 6.35 -12.00
CA SER A 24 29.59 6.76 -13.39
C SER A 24 28.99 5.96 -14.55
N LYS A 25 28.06 6.61 -15.28
CA LYS A 25 27.51 6.22 -16.59
C LYS A 25 26.52 5.05 -16.56
N GLN A 26 25.48 5.14 -15.75
CA GLN A 26 24.25 4.41 -16.04
C GLN A 26 23.41 5.21 -17.05
N PRO A 27 22.75 4.50 -18.02
CA PRO A 27 21.69 5.13 -18.81
C PRO A 27 20.67 5.74 -17.87
N ASP A 28 20.04 6.84 -18.25
CA ASP A 28 19.06 7.53 -17.45
C ASP A 28 17.98 6.53 -16.98
N PHE A 29 18.12 6.10 -15.71
CA PHE A 29 17.12 5.23 -15.09
C PHE A 29 15.86 6.03 -14.90
N ASP A 30 14.77 5.59 -15.49
CA ASP A 30 13.47 6.23 -15.40
C ASP A 30 12.87 6.01 -14.01
N VAL A 31 13.24 6.88 -13.08
CA VAL A 31 12.84 6.80 -11.68
C VAL A 31 11.33 7.01 -11.53
N GLN A 32 10.72 7.84 -12.38
CA GLN A 32 9.28 8.07 -12.37
C GLN A 32 8.52 6.79 -12.75
N SER A 33 8.93 6.13 -13.83
CA SER A 33 8.35 4.85 -14.23
C SER A 33 8.58 3.75 -13.21
N TYR A 34 9.75 3.74 -12.54
CA TYR A 34 10.02 2.81 -11.45
C TYR A 34 9.05 2.99 -10.28
N VAL A 35 8.90 4.22 -9.79
CA VAL A 35 7.98 4.51 -8.68
C VAL A 35 6.54 4.18 -9.07
N LYS A 36 6.13 4.54 -10.30
CA LYS A 36 4.79 4.23 -10.77
C LYS A 36 4.53 2.73 -10.84
N SER A 37 5.41 1.97 -11.52
CA SER A 37 5.23 0.53 -11.70
C SER A 37 5.33 -0.25 -10.38
N SER A 38 6.16 0.20 -9.45
CA SER A 38 6.23 -0.36 -8.09
C SER A 38 4.91 -0.19 -7.34
N LEU A 39 4.31 1.01 -7.38
CA LEU A 39 3.01 1.27 -6.77
C LEU A 39 1.88 0.48 -7.47
N ASP A 40 1.89 0.41 -8.81
CA ASP A 40 0.92 -0.37 -9.57
C ASP A 40 1.00 -1.86 -9.21
N ALA A 41 2.21 -2.40 -9.05
CA ALA A 41 2.42 -3.79 -8.62
C ALA A 41 1.89 -4.02 -7.20
N GLU A 42 2.19 -3.13 -6.27
CA GLU A 42 1.81 -3.27 -4.86
C GLU A 42 0.30 -3.06 -4.62
N TYR A 43 -0.28 -2.04 -5.23
CA TYR A 43 -1.67 -1.65 -4.94
C TYR A 43 -2.67 -2.24 -5.93
N HIS A 44 -2.33 -2.28 -7.23
CA HIS A 44 -3.25 -2.72 -8.28
C HIS A 44 -2.98 -4.14 -8.78
N ARG A 45 -1.87 -4.76 -8.34
CA ARG A 45 -1.42 -6.09 -8.80
C ARG A 45 -1.11 -6.11 -10.31
N GLU A 46 -0.57 -5.00 -10.81
CA GLU A 46 -0.12 -4.84 -12.19
C GLU A 46 1.40 -5.02 -12.25
N TYR A 47 1.87 -6.23 -12.48
CA TYR A 47 3.28 -6.61 -12.31
C TYR A 47 4.15 -6.39 -13.55
N VAL A 48 3.55 -6.40 -14.75
CA VAL A 48 4.25 -6.43 -16.06
C VAL A 48 5.25 -5.28 -16.20
N ASN A 49 4.83 -4.05 -15.90
CA ASN A 49 5.70 -2.88 -16.09
C ASN A 49 6.89 -2.88 -15.13
N TYR A 50 6.67 -3.28 -13.89
CA TYR A 50 7.73 -3.39 -12.90
C TYR A 50 8.70 -4.53 -13.26
N ALA A 51 8.19 -5.67 -13.67
CA ALA A 51 8.99 -6.82 -14.11
C ALA A 51 9.90 -6.47 -15.29
N ASN A 52 9.33 -5.80 -16.31
CA ASN A 52 10.11 -5.35 -17.48
C ASN A 52 11.19 -4.34 -17.10
N LEU A 53 10.89 -3.38 -16.22
CA LEU A 53 11.84 -2.36 -15.80
C LEU A 53 12.99 -2.93 -14.98
N MET A 54 12.70 -3.96 -14.17
CA MET A 54 13.66 -4.62 -13.30
C MET A 54 14.35 -5.82 -13.97
N GLU A 55 13.98 -6.16 -15.21
CA GLU A 55 14.51 -7.31 -15.97
C GLU A 55 14.35 -8.64 -15.23
N ILE A 56 13.23 -8.81 -14.53
CA ILE A 56 12.85 -10.04 -13.82
C ILE A 56 11.52 -10.58 -14.34
N SER A 57 11.17 -11.83 -14.00
CA SER A 57 9.91 -12.41 -14.44
C SER A 57 8.71 -11.79 -13.72
N GLU A 58 7.57 -11.69 -14.40
CA GLU A 58 6.32 -11.24 -13.80
C GLU A 58 5.90 -12.15 -12.64
N GLU A 59 6.16 -13.46 -12.76
CA GLU A 59 5.85 -14.46 -11.73
C GLU A 59 6.67 -14.21 -10.45
N ASP A 60 7.94 -13.86 -10.57
CA ASP A 60 8.80 -13.55 -9.42
C ASP A 60 8.35 -12.27 -8.73
N VAL A 61 7.99 -11.22 -9.49
CA VAL A 61 7.44 -9.98 -8.93
C VAL A 61 6.15 -10.27 -8.18
N LYS A 62 5.24 -10.99 -8.81
CA LYS A 62 3.96 -11.36 -8.20
C LYS A 62 4.17 -12.10 -6.90
N LYS A 63 5.02 -13.13 -6.92
CA LYS A 63 5.34 -13.94 -5.75
C LYS A 63 5.88 -13.08 -4.62
N GLN A 64 6.86 -12.23 -4.89
CA GLN A 64 7.46 -11.35 -3.88
C GLN A 64 6.43 -10.40 -3.28
N VAL A 65 5.65 -9.69 -4.11
CA VAL A 65 4.66 -8.72 -3.65
C VAL A 65 3.57 -9.41 -2.81
N GLU A 66 3.12 -10.61 -3.20
CA GLU A 66 2.11 -11.35 -2.46
C GLU A 66 2.67 -11.91 -1.14
N GLU A 67 3.90 -12.40 -1.11
CA GLU A 67 4.56 -12.86 0.10
C GLU A 67 4.75 -11.72 1.10
N ASP A 68 5.30 -10.58 0.66
CA ASP A 68 5.51 -9.40 1.51
C ASP A 68 4.19 -8.87 2.07
N PHE A 69 3.14 -8.86 1.25
CA PHE A 69 1.81 -8.44 1.69
C PHE A 69 1.24 -9.40 2.74
N ASN A 70 1.27 -10.70 2.48
CA ASN A 70 0.77 -11.71 3.40
C ASN A 70 1.52 -11.66 4.75
N GLU A 71 2.83 -11.49 4.70
CA GLU A 71 3.64 -11.34 5.90
C GLU A 71 3.28 -10.07 6.67
N SER A 72 3.12 -8.93 5.98
CA SER A 72 2.73 -7.66 6.58
C SER A 72 1.37 -7.72 7.28
N ILE A 73 0.42 -8.49 6.76
CA ILE A 73 -0.87 -8.74 7.38
C ILE A 73 -0.70 -9.64 8.61
N ARG A 74 0.04 -10.75 8.47
CA ARG A 74 0.24 -11.70 9.56
C ARG A 74 0.92 -11.06 10.79
N GLN A 75 1.84 -10.13 10.57
CA GLN A 75 2.52 -9.37 11.63
C GLN A 75 1.59 -8.43 12.41
N GLN A 76 0.38 -8.16 11.93
CA GLN A 76 -0.60 -7.33 12.65
C GLN A 76 -1.38 -8.12 13.71
N PHE A 77 -1.27 -9.45 13.72
CA PHE A 77 -1.95 -10.33 14.67
C PHE A 77 -0.94 -10.93 15.63
N ASP A 78 -1.30 -10.95 16.90
CA ASP A 78 -0.50 -11.57 17.97
C ASP A 78 -1.03 -13.00 18.22
N ASP A 79 -0.17 -13.91 18.68
CA ASP A 79 -0.54 -15.27 19.06
C ASP A 79 -1.64 -15.32 20.13
N SER A 80 -1.81 -14.23 20.89
CA SER A 80 -2.86 -14.08 21.91
C SER A 80 -4.24 -13.74 21.36
N ASP A 81 -4.36 -13.35 20.07
CA ASP A 81 -5.61 -12.88 19.49
C ASP A 81 -6.62 -14.01 19.21
N ASN A 82 -6.21 -15.28 19.35
CA ASN A 82 -7.03 -16.47 19.05
C ASN A 82 -7.68 -16.46 17.66
N ILE A 83 -6.99 -15.87 16.67
CA ILE A 83 -7.43 -15.78 15.28
C ILE A 83 -6.89 -16.99 14.51
N THR A 84 -7.74 -17.66 13.75
CA THR A 84 -7.34 -18.81 12.93
C THR A 84 -6.63 -18.37 11.63
N ASP A 85 -5.84 -19.27 11.04
CA ASP A 85 -5.21 -19.03 9.74
C ASP A 85 -6.23 -18.75 8.64
N GLU A 86 -7.42 -19.36 8.71
CA GLU A 86 -8.53 -19.12 7.76
C GLU A 86 -9.08 -17.69 7.90
N GLU A 87 -9.20 -17.18 9.13
CA GLU A 87 -9.65 -15.80 9.37
C GLU A 87 -8.60 -14.79 8.90
N ILE A 88 -7.31 -15.09 9.13
CA ILE A 88 -6.22 -14.25 8.60
C ILE A 88 -6.25 -14.24 7.07
N ALA A 89 -6.44 -15.38 6.42
CA ALA A 89 -6.52 -15.48 4.97
C ALA A 89 -7.71 -14.69 4.41
N ALA A 90 -8.88 -14.81 5.03
CA ALA A 90 -10.08 -14.04 4.63
C ALA A 90 -9.87 -12.52 4.82
N TYR A 91 -9.24 -12.11 5.90
CA TYR A 91 -8.89 -10.71 6.14
C TYR A 91 -7.90 -10.20 5.09
N THR A 92 -6.87 -10.99 4.77
CA THR A 92 -5.86 -10.67 3.75
C THR A 92 -6.51 -10.44 2.39
N GLU A 93 -7.44 -11.30 1.98
CA GLU A 93 -8.19 -11.14 0.72
C GLU A 93 -8.96 -9.82 0.70
N LYS A 94 -9.68 -9.51 1.78
CA LYS A 94 -10.43 -8.25 1.89
C LYS A 94 -9.51 -7.02 1.88
N MET A 95 -8.39 -7.08 2.56
CA MET A 95 -7.41 -6.00 2.54
C MET A 95 -6.78 -5.80 1.16
N ALA A 96 -6.59 -6.88 0.40
CA ALA A 96 -6.14 -6.79 -1.00
C ALA A 96 -7.17 -6.11 -1.90
N GLU A 97 -8.47 -6.36 -1.70
CA GLU A 97 -9.54 -5.63 -2.40
C GLU A 97 -9.53 -4.15 -2.05
N VAL A 98 -9.37 -3.80 -0.77
CA VAL A 98 -9.28 -2.41 -0.31
C VAL A 98 -8.06 -1.71 -0.91
N LYS A 99 -6.89 -2.36 -0.95
CA LYS A 99 -5.67 -1.80 -1.58
C LYS A 99 -5.90 -1.41 -3.04
N LYS A 100 -6.64 -2.20 -3.80
CA LYS A 100 -6.95 -1.89 -5.22
C LYS A 100 -7.76 -0.62 -5.42
N LEU A 101 -8.40 -0.11 -4.39
CA LEU A 101 -9.13 1.17 -4.44
C LEU A 101 -8.20 2.39 -4.30
N ALA A 102 -6.91 2.19 -4.04
CA ALA A 102 -5.95 3.26 -3.92
C ALA A 102 -5.87 4.08 -5.21
N LYS A 103 -5.94 5.39 -5.07
CA LYS A 103 -5.80 6.34 -6.17
C LYS A 103 -4.60 7.22 -5.91
N TYR A 104 -3.68 7.22 -6.86
CA TYR A 104 -2.47 8.03 -6.77
C TYR A 104 -2.06 8.54 -8.15
N LYS A 105 -1.29 9.60 -8.14
CA LYS A 105 -0.65 10.15 -9.33
C LYS A 105 0.82 10.40 -9.01
N VAL A 106 1.68 9.71 -9.73
CA VAL A 106 3.13 9.95 -9.70
C VAL A 106 3.40 11.22 -10.51
N GLN A 107 4.16 12.14 -9.93
CA GLN A 107 4.52 13.43 -10.54
C GLN A 107 5.93 13.35 -11.11
N ASP A 108 6.37 14.42 -11.75
CA ASP A 108 7.68 14.51 -12.35
C ASP A 108 8.78 14.34 -11.29
N GLU A 109 9.86 13.71 -11.69
CA GLU A 109 11.06 13.54 -10.88
C GLU A 109 11.88 14.83 -10.83
N LYS A 110 12.61 14.99 -9.75
CA LYS A 110 13.62 16.03 -9.56
C LYS A 110 14.93 15.40 -9.16
N LYS A 111 15.99 15.73 -9.87
CA LYS A 111 17.36 15.33 -9.53
C LYS A 111 18.06 16.48 -8.82
N ASP A 112 18.72 16.19 -7.69
CA ASP A 112 19.53 17.18 -6.97
C ASP A 112 20.98 17.21 -7.48
N GLU A 113 21.79 18.11 -6.93
CA GLU A 113 23.20 18.27 -7.30
C GLU A 113 24.06 17.08 -6.90
N ASP A 114 23.66 16.29 -5.93
CA ASP A 114 24.32 15.08 -5.46
C ASP A 114 23.93 13.83 -6.29
N GLY A 115 23.00 13.99 -7.24
CA GLY A 115 22.54 12.90 -8.11
C GLY A 115 21.40 12.07 -7.54
N ASN A 116 20.81 12.47 -6.42
CA ASN A 116 19.63 11.81 -5.87
C ASN A 116 18.36 12.26 -6.60
N TYR A 117 17.41 11.34 -6.70
CA TYR A 117 16.12 11.62 -7.30
C TYR A 117 15.04 11.74 -6.25
N THR A 118 14.14 12.69 -6.43
CA THR A 118 12.92 12.84 -5.64
C THR A 118 11.72 12.76 -6.56
N VAL A 119 10.80 11.84 -6.28
CA VAL A 119 9.54 11.69 -7.00
C VAL A 119 8.39 11.98 -6.03
N SER A 120 7.52 12.91 -6.40
CA SER A 120 6.33 13.23 -5.61
C SER A 120 5.17 12.35 -6.03
N VAL A 121 4.48 11.76 -5.06
CA VAL A 121 3.26 10.98 -5.30
C VAL A 121 2.09 11.69 -4.63
N LYS A 122 1.11 12.10 -5.43
CA LYS A 122 -0.15 12.62 -4.92
C LYS A 122 -1.10 11.45 -4.68
N VAL A 123 -1.51 11.26 -3.44
CA VAL A 123 -2.49 10.23 -3.05
C VAL A 123 -3.84 10.88 -2.80
N GLU A 124 -4.90 10.29 -3.34
CA GLU A 124 -6.28 10.70 -3.05
C GLU A 124 -6.77 9.96 -1.78
N PRO A 125 -7.42 10.66 -0.85
CA PRO A 125 -7.99 10.01 0.33
C PRO A 125 -9.04 8.97 -0.07
N SER A 126 -9.02 7.81 0.60
CA SER A 126 -10.07 6.81 0.46
C SER A 126 -11.20 7.07 1.48
N ASP A 127 -12.44 6.89 1.06
CA ASP A 127 -13.63 6.99 1.90
C ASP A 127 -14.05 5.64 2.53
N VAL A 128 -13.27 4.59 2.30
CA VAL A 128 -13.55 3.22 2.80
C VAL A 128 -13.86 3.22 4.29
N PHE A 129 -13.09 3.93 5.09
CA PHE A 129 -13.31 3.99 6.54
C PHE A 129 -14.58 4.76 6.94
N GLN A 130 -14.98 5.76 6.18
CA GLN A 130 -16.24 6.48 6.41
C GLN A 130 -17.43 5.57 6.09
N THR A 131 -17.35 4.83 5.00
CA THR A 131 -18.37 3.85 4.60
C THR A 131 -18.50 2.73 5.62
N LEU A 132 -17.39 2.20 6.13
CA LEU A 132 -17.38 1.18 7.18
C LEU A 132 -18.02 1.72 8.48
N GLN A 133 -17.73 2.95 8.86
CA GLN A 133 -18.30 3.56 10.06
C GLN A 133 -19.83 3.78 9.93
N GLN A 134 -20.30 4.19 8.76
CA GLN A 134 -21.73 4.33 8.46
C GLN A 134 -22.43 2.97 8.50
N SER A 135 -21.88 1.96 7.82
CA SER A 135 -22.41 0.58 7.80
C SER A 135 -22.48 -0.02 9.20
N SER A 136 -21.47 0.17 10.02
CA SER A 136 -21.45 -0.30 11.41
C SER A 136 -22.53 0.37 12.26
N ALA A 137 -22.76 1.65 12.05
CA ALA A 137 -23.81 2.40 12.74
C ALA A 137 -25.22 1.94 12.32
N GLU A 138 -25.43 1.62 11.05
CA GLU A 138 -26.69 1.08 10.54
C GLU A 138 -26.99 -0.31 11.09
N VAL A 139 -26.01 -1.23 11.04
CA VAL A 139 -26.13 -2.58 11.60
C VAL A 139 -26.44 -2.53 13.10
N SER A 140 -25.80 -1.62 13.84
CA SER A 140 -26.06 -1.45 15.27
C SER A 140 -27.50 -0.96 15.54
N LYS A 141 -28.00 -0.02 14.74
CA LYS A 141 -29.39 0.46 14.85
C LYS A 141 -30.41 -0.64 14.55
N GLU A 142 -30.13 -1.45 13.52
CA GLU A 142 -31.01 -2.55 13.12
C GLU A 142 -31.08 -3.64 14.20
N LYS A 143 -29.97 -4.01 14.82
CA LYS A 143 -29.93 -4.96 15.96
C LYS A 143 -30.69 -4.43 17.16
N ILE A 144 -30.55 -3.15 17.50
CA ILE A 144 -31.31 -2.52 18.61
C ILE A 144 -32.81 -2.53 18.30
N ALA A 145 -33.21 -2.26 17.05
CA ALA A 145 -34.62 -2.27 16.65
C ALA A 145 -35.25 -3.68 16.69
N GLN A 146 -34.44 -4.72 16.51
CA GLN A 146 -34.86 -6.14 16.57
C GLN A 146 -34.84 -6.71 18.01
N GLY A 147 -34.44 -5.93 19.01
CA GLY A 147 -34.48 -6.32 20.42
C GLY A 147 -33.42 -7.37 20.80
N MET A 148 -32.33 -7.45 20.06
CA MET A 148 -31.18 -8.28 20.37
C MET A 148 -30.06 -7.47 21.03
#